data_effae5fc4a8e143e85e4970e6f4d8772
#
_entry.id   effae5fc4a8e143e85e4970e6f4d8772
#
_cell.length_a   1.000
_cell.length_b   1.000
_cell.length_c   1.000
_cell.angle_alpha   90.00
_cell.angle_beta   90.00
_cell.angle_gamma   90.00
#
_symmetry.space_group_name_H-M   'P 1'
#
loop_
_entity.id
_entity.type
_entity.pdbx_description
1 polymer ?
#
loop_
_entity_poly.entity_id
_entity_poly.type
_entity_poly.pdbx_seq_one_letter_code
_entity_poly.pdbx_strand_id
1 'polypeptide(L)'
;DADFGLCAPEALTLTDAAQWTVAGNAQAAYGERLLPQARHVAALPTATALLRLAPALLAAGAAVPASEALPRYIRDKVAQTTAEREALRAQAAAGTAAP
;
A
#
# COMPACT_ATOMS: atom_id res chain seq x y z
N ASP A 1 -13.20 -10.17 2.10
CA ASP A 1 -11.81 -10.18 1.63
C ASP A 1 -11.28 -8.77 1.66
N ALA A 2 -10.32 -8.54 2.56
CA ALA A 2 -9.61 -7.28 2.58
C ALA A 2 -8.65 -7.27 1.40
N ASP A 3 -8.94 -6.47 0.41
CA ASP A 3 -8.02 -6.25 -0.67
C ASP A 3 -7.10 -5.07 -0.31
N PHE A 4 -5.86 -5.17 -0.74
CA PHE A 4 -4.86 -4.13 -0.51
C PHE A 4 -4.65 -3.35 -1.79
N GLY A 5 -4.50 -2.04 -1.65
CA GLY A 5 -4.25 -1.17 -2.78
C GLY A 5 -3.23 -0.10 -2.44
N LEU A 6 -2.85 0.65 -3.45
CA LEU A 6 -1.97 1.79 -3.34
C LEU A 6 -2.62 2.98 -4.02
N CYS A 7 -2.72 4.09 -3.31
CA CYS A 7 -3.26 5.31 -3.87
C CYS A 7 -2.67 6.54 -3.17
N ALA A 8 -2.79 7.70 -3.81
CA ALA A 8 -2.52 8.96 -3.13
C ALA A 8 -3.50 9.16 -1.97
N PRO A 9 -3.11 9.86 -0.89
CA PRO A 9 -3.99 10.05 0.27
C PRO A 9 -5.35 10.66 -0.10
N GLU A 10 -5.38 11.61 -1.01
CA GLU A 10 -6.59 12.29 -1.46
C GLU A 10 -7.52 11.39 -2.29
N ALA A 11 -6.96 10.35 -2.91
CA ALA A 11 -7.73 9.42 -3.72
C ALA A 11 -8.52 8.41 -2.89
N LEU A 12 -8.18 8.25 -1.61
CA LEU A 12 -8.91 7.37 -0.71
C LEU A 12 -10.17 8.07 -0.23
N THR A 13 -11.31 7.59 -0.68
CA THR A 13 -12.63 8.13 -0.32
C THR A 13 -13.49 7.06 0.33
N LEU A 14 -14.21 7.44 1.36
CA LEU A 14 -15.13 6.55 2.07
C LEU A 14 -16.48 7.24 2.23
N THR A 15 -17.56 6.51 2.00
CA THR A 15 -18.90 6.94 2.37
C THR A 15 -18.97 6.98 3.90
N ASP A 16 -19.51 8.07 4.46
CA ASP A 16 -19.61 8.27 5.91
C ASP A 16 -18.24 8.16 6.62
N ALA A 17 -17.25 8.88 6.11
CA ALA A 17 -15.89 8.84 6.65
C ALA A 17 -15.82 9.13 8.15
N ALA A 18 -16.72 9.94 8.69
CA ALA A 18 -16.79 10.25 10.12
C ALA A 18 -17.07 9.01 11.00
N GLN A 19 -17.61 7.96 10.43
CA GLN A 19 -17.89 6.71 11.16
C GLN A 19 -16.72 5.71 11.11
N TRP A 20 -15.69 6.02 10.31
CA TRP A 20 -14.52 5.17 10.16
C TRP A 20 -13.42 5.55 11.13
N THR A 21 -12.68 4.54 11.57
CA THR A 21 -11.42 4.74 12.28
C THR A 21 -10.28 4.27 11.40
N VAL A 22 -9.32 5.16 11.18
CA VAL A 22 -8.10 4.86 10.42
C VAL A 22 -6.99 4.57 11.42
N ALA A 23 -6.48 3.37 11.43
CA ALA A 23 -5.37 2.98 12.29
C ALA A 23 -4.09 2.86 11.48
N GLY A 24 -3.01 3.45 11.94
CA GLY A 24 -1.72 3.40 11.27
C GLY A 24 -0.85 4.60 11.60
N ASN A 25 0.18 4.78 10.80
CA ASN A 25 1.13 5.89 10.95
C ASN A 25 1.09 6.90 9.78
N ALA A 26 0.16 6.73 8.86
CA ALA A 26 0.10 7.56 7.66
C ALA A 26 -0.34 9.00 7.96
N GLN A 27 -1.14 9.22 9.00
CA GLN A 27 -1.59 10.57 9.37
C GLN A 27 -0.42 11.50 9.70
N ALA A 28 0.63 10.99 10.32
CA ALA A 28 1.80 11.80 10.64
C ALA A 28 2.49 12.36 9.38
N ALA A 29 2.44 11.61 8.27
CA ALA A 29 3.04 12.01 7.01
C ALA A 29 2.10 12.88 6.15
N TYR A 30 0.80 12.58 6.14
CA TYR A 30 -0.15 13.17 5.21
C TYR A 30 -1.13 14.17 5.84
N GLY A 31 -1.30 14.14 7.17
CA GLY A 31 -2.16 15.07 7.88
C GLY A 31 -3.60 15.04 7.34
N GLU A 32 -4.14 16.23 7.06
CA GLU A 32 -5.51 16.40 6.57
C GLU A 32 -5.74 15.89 5.15
N ARG A 33 -4.70 15.54 4.43
CA ARG A 33 -4.82 14.94 3.09
C ARG A 33 -5.40 13.53 3.13
N LEU A 34 -5.34 12.86 4.29
CA LEU A 34 -5.84 11.51 4.47
C LEU A 34 -7.11 11.52 5.31
N LEU A 35 -8.25 11.29 4.68
CA LEU A 35 -9.56 11.14 5.33
C LEU A 35 -9.74 12.09 6.53
N PRO A 36 -9.80 13.41 6.34
CA PRO A 36 -9.77 14.38 7.44
C PRO A 36 -11.00 14.27 8.39
N GLN A 37 -12.09 13.68 7.93
CA GLN A 37 -13.29 13.51 8.72
C GLN A 37 -13.30 12.20 9.53
N ALA A 38 -12.40 11.28 9.27
CA ALA A 38 -12.31 10.03 9.98
C ALA A 38 -11.56 10.21 11.31
N ARG A 39 -11.84 9.33 12.25
CA ARG A 39 -11.01 9.23 13.46
C ARG A 39 -9.70 8.56 13.12
N HIS A 40 -8.58 9.12 13.59
CA HIS A 40 -7.26 8.55 13.38
C HIS A 40 -6.68 8.05 14.70
N VAL A 41 -6.12 6.85 14.66
CA VAL A 41 -5.43 6.22 15.78
C VAL A 41 -4.03 5.85 15.34
N ALA A 42 -3.01 6.38 16.04
CA ALA A 42 -1.63 6.03 15.77
C ALA A 42 -1.40 4.55 16.10
N ALA A 43 -0.88 3.80 15.16
CA ALA A 43 -0.57 2.37 15.32
C ALA A 43 0.63 2.01 14.46
N LEU A 44 1.43 1.07 14.93
CA LEU A 44 2.59 0.55 14.21
C LEU A 44 2.48 -0.97 14.07
N PRO A 45 2.88 -1.53 12.92
CA PRO A 45 2.86 -2.97 12.69
C PRO A 45 4.07 -3.64 13.37
N THR A 46 4.00 -3.82 14.68
CA THR A 46 5.08 -4.42 15.46
C THR A 46 5.00 -5.94 15.50
N ALA A 47 6.14 -6.60 15.71
CA ALA A 47 6.18 -8.05 15.91
C ALA A 47 5.41 -8.46 17.18
N THR A 48 5.45 -7.65 18.23
CA THR A 48 4.67 -7.90 19.45
C THR A 48 3.17 -7.91 19.17
N ALA A 49 2.68 -6.97 18.40
CA ALA A 49 1.27 -6.94 17.99
C ALA A 49 0.91 -8.16 17.14
N LEU A 50 1.77 -8.55 16.22
CA LEU A 50 1.56 -9.76 15.40
C LEU A 50 1.48 -11.02 16.26
N LEU A 51 2.36 -11.17 17.26
CA LEU A 51 2.33 -12.29 18.19
C LEU A 51 1.03 -12.35 19.00
N ARG A 52 0.44 -11.20 19.31
CA ARG A 52 -0.86 -11.14 20.00
C ARG A 52 -2.02 -11.58 19.11
N LEU A 53 -1.92 -11.31 17.82
CA LEU A 53 -2.95 -11.69 16.83
C LEU A 53 -2.81 -13.14 16.36
N ALA A 54 -1.62 -13.71 16.42
CA ALA A 54 -1.33 -15.02 15.86
C ALA A 54 -2.22 -16.15 16.41
N PRO A 55 -2.50 -16.26 17.72
CA PRO A 55 -3.35 -17.34 18.21
C PRO A 55 -4.74 -17.37 17.57
N ALA A 56 -5.38 -16.21 17.41
CA ALA A 56 -6.71 -16.12 16.79
C ALA A 56 -6.65 -16.48 15.31
N LEU A 57 -5.63 -16.04 14.60
CA LEU A 57 -5.42 -16.36 13.19
C LEU A 57 -5.17 -17.84 12.97
N LEU A 58 -4.36 -18.46 13.82
CA LEU A 58 -4.10 -19.90 13.75
C LEU A 58 -5.37 -20.70 14.02
N ALA A 59 -6.15 -20.31 15.02
CA ALA A 59 -7.43 -20.94 15.33
C ALA A 59 -8.43 -20.81 14.17
N ALA A 60 -8.36 -19.74 13.41
CA ALA A 60 -9.19 -19.52 12.22
C ALA A 60 -8.70 -20.25 10.96
N GLY A 61 -7.61 -21.01 11.05
CA GLY A 61 -7.07 -21.78 9.93
C GLY A 61 -6.23 -20.96 8.95
N ALA A 62 -5.66 -19.84 9.39
CA ALA A 62 -4.85 -18.96 8.55
C ALA A 62 -3.41 -19.45 8.32
N ALA A 63 -2.98 -20.55 9.01
CA ALA A 63 -1.67 -21.12 8.79
C ALA A 63 -1.53 -21.69 7.37
N VAL A 64 -0.39 -21.41 6.75
CA VAL A 64 -0.06 -21.91 5.41
C VAL A 64 1.33 -22.53 5.42
N PRO A 65 1.64 -23.41 4.44
CA PRO A 65 3.01 -23.90 4.27
C PRO A 65 3.99 -22.73 4.06
N ALA A 66 5.23 -22.90 4.50
CA ALA A 66 6.26 -21.87 4.38
C ALA A 66 6.47 -21.39 2.94
N SER A 67 6.29 -22.28 1.96
CA SER A 67 6.38 -21.93 0.53
C SER A 67 5.32 -20.95 0.05
N GLU A 68 4.21 -20.83 0.77
CA GLU A 68 3.11 -19.88 0.45
C GLU A 68 3.19 -18.58 1.26
N ALA A 69 4.11 -18.50 2.22
CA ALA A 69 4.31 -17.31 3.04
C ALA A 69 5.17 -16.29 2.29
N LEU A 70 4.63 -15.71 1.23
CA LEU A 70 5.31 -14.77 0.36
C LEU A 70 4.90 -13.33 0.68
N PRO A 71 5.83 -12.35 0.50
CA PRO A 71 5.48 -10.96 0.65
C PRO A 71 4.50 -10.53 -0.44
N ARG A 72 3.58 -9.64 -0.08
CA ARG A 72 2.64 -9.04 -1.03
C ARG A 72 3.17 -7.67 -1.48
N TYR A 73 3.52 -7.56 -2.75
CA TYR A 73 3.99 -6.30 -3.32
C TYR A 73 2.82 -5.53 -3.93
N ILE A 74 2.60 -4.31 -3.43
CA ILE A 74 1.50 -3.43 -3.86
C ILE A 74 1.98 -2.02 -4.17
N ARG A 75 3.28 -1.81 -4.36
CA ARG A 75 3.82 -0.48 -4.67
C ARG A 75 3.90 -0.27 -6.18
N ASP A 76 3.90 1.00 -6.59
CA ASP A 76 4.13 1.37 -7.97
C ASP A 76 5.52 0.92 -8.42
N LYS A 77 5.61 0.53 -9.67
CA LYS A 77 6.87 0.11 -10.26
C LYS A 77 7.76 1.34 -10.47
N VAL A 78 8.84 1.44 -9.71
CA VAL A 78 9.80 2.54 -9.80
C VAL A 78 11.10 2.13 -10.51
N ALA A 79 11.44 0.83 -10.52
CA ALA A 79 12.58 0.29 -11.24
C ALA A 79 12.15 -0.20 -12.61
N GLN A 80 12.96 0.08 -13.62
CA GLN A 80 12.71 -0.33 -15.00
C GLN A 80 13.67 -1.45 -15.39
N THR A 81 13.19 -2.40 -16.16
CA THR A 81 14.06 -3.38 -16.82
C THR A 81 14.91 -2.69 -17.88
N THR A 82 15.98 -3.35 -18.31
CA THR A 82 16.82 -2.84 -19.41
C THR A 82 16.01 -2.58 -20.66
N ALA A 83 15.12 -3.51 -21.03
CA ALA A 83 14.26 -3.37 -22.19
C ALA A 83 13.32 -2.16 -22.09
N GLU A 84 12.74 -1.93 -20.91
CA GLU A 84 11.88 -0.76 -20.67
C GLU A 84 12.65 0.55 -20.79
N ARG A 85 13.87 0.60 -20.26
CA ARG A 85 14.74 1.79 -20.39
C ARG A 85 15.12 2.07 -21.84
N GLU A 86 15.41 1.03 -22.59
CA GLU A 86 15.73 1.15 -24.02
C GLU A 86 14.53 1.65 -24.81
N ALA A 87 13.34 1.14 -24.53
CA ALA A 87 12.11 1.60 -25.15
C ALA A 87 11.84 3.08 -24.88
N LEU A 88 12.04 3.54 -23.64
CA LEU A 88 11.87 4.94 -23.27
C LEU A 88 12.91 5.84 -23.95
N ARG A 89 14.14 5.40 -24.06
CA ARG A 89 15.19 6.14 -24.81
C ARG A 89 14.85 6.26 -26.29
N ALA A 90 14.34 5.19 -26.90
CA ALA A 90 13.92 5.21 -28.28
C ALA A 90 12.76 6.18 -28.50
N GLN A 91 11.79 6.23 -27.60
CA GLN A 91 10.68 7.19 -27.64
C GLN A 91 11.17 8.63 -27.49
N ALA A 92 12.08 8.87 -26.55
CA ALA A 92 12.67 10.20 -26.35
C ALA A 92 13.47 10.66 -27.59
N ALA A 93 14.24 9.78 -28.21
CA ALA A 93 14.96 10.07 -29.43
C ALA A 93 14.02 10.38 -30.60
N ALA A 94 12.93 9.63 -30.72
CA ALA A 94 11.90 9.89 -31.74
C ALA A 94 11.20 11.25 -31.49
N GLY A 95 10.96 11.61 -30.23
CA GLY A 95 10.35 12.90 -29.88
C GLY A 95 11.26 14.09 -30.10
N THR A 96 12.58 13.92 -30.08
CA THR A 96 13.56 14.99 -30.33
C THR A 96 14.00 15.09 -31.80
N ALA A 97 13.57 14.20 -32.64
CA ALA A 97 13.89 14.16 -34.07
C ALA A 97 12.97 15.07 -34.92
N ALA A 98 12.28 16.01 -34.31
CA ALA A 98 11.48 17.00 -35.03
C ALA A 98 12.36 17.91 -35.86
N PRO A 99 11.99 18.25 -37.09
CA PRO A 99 12.76 19.17 -37.93
C PRO A 99 12.80 20.59 -37.37
#